data_654918c900bc8ecb9d189fdbedabfb2a
#
_entry.id   654918c900bc8ecb9d189fdbedabfb2a
#
_cell.length_a   1.000
_cell.length_b   1.000
_cell.length_c   1.000
_cell.angle_alpha   90.00
_cell.angle_beta   90.00
_cell.angle_gamma   90.00
#
_symmetry.space_group_name_H-M   'P 1'
#
loop_
_entity.id
_entity.type
_entity.pdbx_description
1 polymer ?
#
loop_
_entity_poly.entity_id
_entity_poly.type
_entity_poly.pdbx_seq_one_letter_code
_entity_poly.pdbx_strand_id
1 'polypeptide(L)'
;MEQKEAVMVLFDREEEYARLLSEFLRRQKELPWEIHTYTKMEELLEREKNGEVTMLVVAESSCMDTLSTLEPACQAILNESGTLRFHQFPNINKYQEADKVWKELLELYVETVGTQL
;
A
#
# COMPACT_ATOMS: atom_id res chain seq x y z
N MET A 1 27.19 4.23 0.54
CA MET A 1 26.12 3.45 1.20
C MET A 1 24.87 3.47 0.36
N GLU A 2 24.42 2.29 0.00
CA GLU A 2 23.19 2.18 -0.77
C GLU A 2 21.99 2.46 0.13
N GLN A 3 21.17 3.40 -0.29
CA GLN A 3 19.89 3.62 0.36
C GLN A 3 18.92 2.59 -0.19
N LYS A 4 18.30 1.84 0.70
CA LYS A 4 17.22 0.91 0.28
C LYS A 4 16.04 1.73 -0.21
N GLU A 5 15.57 1.41 -1.39
CA GLU A 5 14.34 1.99 -1.88
C GLU A 5 13.17 1.47 -1.05
N ALA A 6 12.22 2.35 -0.80
CA ALA A 6 10.99 1.94 -0.15
C ALA A 6 10.17 1.09 -1.10
N VAL A 7 9.67 -0.04 -0.62
CA VAL A 7 8.84 -0.94 -1.42
C VAL A 7 7.39 -0.78 -0.99
N MET A 8 6.55 -0.39 -1.93
CA MET A 8 5.11 -0.32 -1.72
C MET A 8 4.45 -1.47 -2.48
N VAL A 9 3.66 -2.27 -1.77
CA VAL A 9 2.85 -3.32 -2.38
C VAL A 9 1.41 -2.84 -2.39
N LEU A 10 0.83 -2.78 -3.58
CA LEU A 10 -0.57 -2.41 -3.76
C LEU A 10 -1.35 -3.67 -4.15
N PHE A 11 -2.37 -4.01 -3.36
CA PHE A 11 -3.20 -5.16 -3.62
C PHE A 11 -4.66 -4.75 -3.70
N ASP A 12 -5.27 -4.94 -4.86
CA ASP A 12 -6.67 -4.65 -5.10
C ASP A 12 -7.18 -5.58 -6.20
N ARG A 13 -8.25 -6.30 -5.93
CA ARG A 13 -8.84 -7.23 -6.91
C ARG A 13 -9.49 -6.52 -8.09
N GLU A 14 -9.76 -5.22 -7.98
CA GLU A 14 -10.23 -4.42 -9.10
C GLU A 14 -9.05 -4.06 -9.99
N GLU A 15 -8.86 -4.83 -11.06
CA GLU A 15 -7.69 -4.69 -11.93
C GLU A 15 -7.53 -3.29 -12.51
N GLU A 16 -8.61 -2.69 -12.97
CA GLU A 16 -8.57 -1.36 -13.57
C GLU A 16 -8.12 -0.31 -12.56
N TYR A 17 -8.68 -0.36 -11.35
CA TYR A 17 -8.30 0.58 -10.29
C TYR A 17 -6.82 0.40 -9.91
N ALA A 18 -6.40 -0.84 -9.72
CA ALA A 18 -5.01 -1.13 -9.34
C ALA A 18 -4.04 -0.61 -10.40
N ARG A 19 -4.36 -0.81 -11.67
CA ARG A 19 -3.54 -0.36 -12.77
C ARG A 19 -3.42 1.16 -12.80
N LEU A 20 -4.56 1.85 -12.73
CA LEU A 20 -4.57 3.32 -12.80
C LEU A 20 -3.87 3.96 -11.61
N LEU A 21 -4.13 3.47 -10.41
CA LEU A 21 -3.47 4.00 -9.23
C LEU A 21 -1.96 3.75 -9.28
N SER A 22 -1.55 2.55 -9.69
CA SER A 22 -0.12 2.21 -9.79
C SER A 22 0.59 3.12 -10.77
N GLU A 23 -0.01 3.38 -11.92
CA GLU A 23 0.58 4.28 -12.92
C GLU A 23 0.74 5.68 -12.36
N PHE A 24 -0.25 6.16 -11.64
CA PHE A 24 -0.17 7.47 -11.01
C PHE A 24 0.95 7.51 -9.96
N LEU A 25 1.00 6.52 -9.09
CA LEU A 25 1.99 6.47 -8.01
C LEU A 25 3.42 6.39 -8.55
N ARG A 26 3.64 5.66 -9.64
CA ARG A 26 4.96 5.53 -10.25
C ARG A 26 5.48 6.84 -10.83
N ARG A 27 4.60 7.78 -11.12
CA ARG A 27 4.99 9.10 -11.64
C ARG A 27 5.40 10.07 -10.54
N GLN A 28 5.11 9.74 -9.28
CA GLN A 28 5.45 10.61 -8.16
C GLN A 28 6.93 10.47 -7.84
N LYS A 29 7.61 11.60 -7.68
CA LYS A 29 9.06 11.61 -7.52
C LYS A 29 9.54 12.09 -6.15
N GLU A 30 8.62 12.32 -5.22
CA GLU A 30 8.95 12.74 -3.87
C GLU A 30 9.76 11.70 -3.12
N LEU A 31 9.54 10.42 -3.43
CA LEU A 31 10.26 9.31 -2.81
C LEU A 31 10.62 8.26 -3.86
N PRO A 32 11.78 7.61 -3.72
CA PRO A 32 12.19 6.56 -4.65
C PRO A 32 11.49 5.24 -4.31
N TRP A 33 10.20 5.18 -4.65
CA TRP A 33 9.40 3.98 -4.40
C TRP A 33 9.60 2.93 -5.48
N GLU A 34 9.73 1.68 -5.04
CA GLU A 34 9.54 0.53 -5.91
C GLU A 34 8.10 0.06 -5.65
N ILE A 35 7.27 0.02 -6.68
CA ILE A 35 5.85 -0.28 -6.52
C ILE A 35 5.52 -1.62 -7.17
N HIS A 36 5.05 -2.56 -6.35
CA HIS A 36 4.62 -3.87 -6.80
C HIS A 36 3.11 -3.94 -6.70
N THR A 37 2.44 -4.25 -7.81
CA THR A 37 0.99 -4.24 -7.87
C THR A 37 0.47 -5.65 -8.11
N TYR A 38 -0.52 -6.06 -7.32
CA TYR A 38 -1.11 -7.38 -7.41
C TYR A 38 -2.63 -7.28 -7.43
N THR A 39 -3.25 -8.21 -8.13
CA THR A 39 -4.70 -8.37 -8.15
C THR A 39 -5.12 -9.75 -7.66
N LYS A 40 -4.15 -10.62 -7.40
CA LYS A 40 -4.38 -11.97 -6.90
C LYS A 40 -3.51 -12.24 -5.68
N MET A 41 -4.14 -12.76 -4.63
CA MET A 41 -3.47 -13.04 -3.36
C MET A 41 -2.32 -14.04 -3.52
N GLU A 42 -2.52 -15.08 -4.32
CA GLU A 42 -1.51 -16.12 -4.50
C GLU A 42 -0.21 -15.56 -5.09
N GLU A 43 -0.33 -14.68 -6.08
CA GLU A 43 0.84 -14.06 -6.69
C GLU A 43 1.56 -13.16 -5.70
N LEU A 44 0.79 -12.38 -4.94
CA LEU A 44 1.36 -11.48 -3.95
C LEU A 44 2.17 -12.26 -2.93
N LEU A 45 1.58 -13.28 -2.31
CA LEU A 45 2.25 -14.05 -1.29
C LEU A 45 3.47 -14.77 -1.81
N GLU A 46 3.38 -15.33 -3.03
CA GLU A 46 4.51 -16.04 -3.62
C GLU A 46 5.68 -15.12 -3.94
N ARG A 47 5.40 -13.96 -4.52
CA ARG A 47 6.46 -13.05 -4.95
C ARG A 47 7.07 -12.22 -3.82
N GLU A 48 6.29 -11.93 -2.78
CA GLU A 48 6.75 -11.06 -1.69
C GLU A 48 7.20 -11.83 -0.45
N LYS A 49 7.12 -13.14 -0.43
CA LYS A 49 7.40 -13.94 0.76
C LYS A 49 8.80 -13.77 1.33
N ASN A 50 9.78 -13.43 0.50
CA ASN A 50 11.17 -13.23 0.93
C ASN A 50 11.62 -11.77 0.81
N GLY A 51 10.68 -10.87 0.51
CA GLY A 51 10.98 -9.46 0.34
C GLY A 51 10.74 -8.66 1.61
N GLU A 52 11.15 -7.40 1.56
CA GLU A 52 10.86 -6.44 2.61
C GLU A 52 9.81 -5.48 2.08
N VAL A 53 8.62 -5.51 2.67
CA VAL A 53 7.54 -4.61 2.30
C VAL A 53 7.54 -3.43 3.26
N THR A 54 7.78 -2.23 2.73
CA THR A 54 7.77 -1.01 3.53
C THR A 54 6.33 -0.61 3.83
N MET A 55 5.51 -0.55 2.80
CA MET A 55 4.10 -0.18 2.94
C MET A 55 3.22 -1.13 2.14
N LEU A 56 2.22 -1.69 2.81
CA LEU A 56 1.21 -2.51 2.17
C LEU A 56 -0.09 -1.72 2.08
N VAL A 57 -0.57 -1.51 0.87
CA VAL A 57 -1.81 -0.79 0.59
C VAL A 57 -2.81 -1.78 0.03
N VAL A 58 -3.89 -2.00 0.76
CA VAL A 58 -4.86 -3.05 0.44
C VAL A 58 -6.26 -2.48 0.39
N ALA A 59 -7.00 -2.80 -0.67
CA ALA A 59 -8.43 -2.46 -0.72
C ALA A 59 -9.18 -3.20 0.38
N GLU A 60 -10.17 -2.56 0.95
CA GLU A 60 -10.94 -3.13 2.07
C GLU A 60 -11.47 -4.53 1.75
N SER A 61 -12.07 -4.71 0.58
CA SER A 61 -12.64 -5.99 0.17
C SER A 61 -11.60 -7.07 -0.12
N SER A 62 -10.33 -6.67 -0.27
CA SER A 62 -9.23 -7.60 -0.56
C SER A 62 -8.37 -7.92 0.67
N CYS A 63 -8.67 -7.29 1.81
CA CYS A 63 -7.88 -7.45 3.02
C CYS A 63 -8.17 -8.79 3.71
N MET A 64 -7.11 -9.52 4.02
CA MET A 64 -7.19 -10.82 4.70
C MET A 64 -6.05 -10.95 5.71
N ASP A 65 -6.28 -11.75 6.75
CA ASP A 65 -5.31 -11.96 7.83
C ASP A 65 -3.97 -12.51 7.33
N THR A 66 -3.99 -13.31 6.26
CA THR A 66 -2.76 -13.88 5.70
C THR A 66 -1.76 -12.82 5.25
N LEU A 67 -2.21 -11.59 4.99
CA LEU A 67 -1.31 -10.51 4.60
C LEU A 67 -0.36 -10.11 5.73
N SER A 68 -0.71 -10.39 6.97
CA SER A 68 0.16 -10.07 8.10
C SER A 68 1.47 -10.85 8.07
N THR A 69 1.52 -11.96 7.33
CA THR A 69 2.74 -12.75 7.18
C THR A 69 3.84 -12.00 6.44
N LEU A 70 3.50 -10.95 5.72
CA LEU A 70 4.47 -10.11 5.02
C LEU A 70 5.19 -9.14 5.96
N GLU A 71 4.66 -8.93 7.16
CA GLU A 71 5.24 -8.05 8.18
C GLU A 71 5.62 -6.67 7.62
N PRO A 72 4.68 -5.96 6.98
CA PRO A 72 5.01 -4.63 6.44
C PRO A 72 5.30 -3.64 7.55
N ALA A 73 6.19 -2.67 7.28
CA ALA A 73 6.48 -1.62 8.24
C ALA A 73 5.24 -0.78 8.52
N CYS A 74 4.39 -0.56 7.51
CA CYS A 74 3.07 0.02 7.73
C CYS A 74 2.07 -0.56 6.73
N GLN A 75 0.80 -0.50 7.10
CA GLN A 75 -0.29 -1.00 6.26
C GLN A 75 -1.41 0.02 6.24
N ALA A 76 -1.94 0.28 5.05
CA ALA A 76 -3.07 1.18 4.88
C ALA A 76 -4.20 0.43 4.18
N ILE A 77 -5.43 0.76 4.55
CA ILE A 77 -6.63 0.21 3.93
C ILE A 77 -7.22 1.25 3.00
N LEU A 78 -7.46 0.87 1.75
CA LEU A 78 -8.23 1.70 0.83
C LEU A 78 -9.71 1.43 1.13
N ASN A 79 -10.32 2.37 1.84
CA ASN A 79 -11.68 2.19 2.36
C ASN A 79 -12.70 2.34 1.26
N GLU A 80 -13.59 1.36 1.13
CA GLU A 80 -14.59 1.29 0.08
C GLU A 80 -16.01 1.50 0.59
N SER A 81 -16.27 1.13 1.84
CA SER A 81 -17.62 1.10 2.40
C SER A 81 -18.00 2.35 3.21
N GLY A 82 -17.01 3.15 3.59
CA GLY A 82 -17.23 4.28 4.50
C GLY A 82 -17.29 3.87 5.97
N THR A 83 -17.20 2.58 6.28
CA THR A 83 -17.14 2.08 7.66
C THR A 83 -15.71 1.69 8.00
N LEU A 84 -15.39 1.64 9.29
CA LEU A 84 -14.04 1.28 9.74
C LEU A 84 -13.95 -0.21 10.08
N ARG A 85 -14.21 -1.06 9.10
CA ARG A 85 -14.16 -2.51 9.26
C ARG A 85 -12.80 -3.01 9.77
N PHE A 86 -11.73 -2.38 9.29
CA PHE A 86 -10.36 -2.70 9.73
C PHE A 86 -9.78 -1.51 10.47
N HIS A 87 -10.39 -1.16 11.60
CA HIS A 87 -10.05 0.05 12.37
C HIS A 87 -8.64 0.02 12.96
N GLN A 88 -8.00 -1.15 13.03
CA GLN A 88 -6.64 -1.28 13.53
C GLN A 88 -5.58 -0.73 12.56
N PHE A 89 -5.98 -0.44 11.32
CA PHE A 89 -5.09 0.15 10.32
C PHE A 89 -5.58 1.52 9.89
N PRO A 90 -4.69 2.43 9.44
CA PRO A 90 -5.12 3.66 8.81
C PRO A 90 -6.02 3.39 7.60
N ASN A 91 -7.12 4.11 7.49
CA ASN A 91 -8.06 3.99 6.39
C ASN A 91 -8.00 5.22 5.52
N ILE A 92 -7.86 5.01 4.21
CA ILE A 92 -7.80 6.07 3.21
C ILE A 92 -8.97 5.86 2.26
N ASN A 93 -9.76 6.92 2.02
CA ASN A 93 -10.88 6.82 1.09
C ASN A 93 -10.38 6.45 -0.31
N LYS A 94 -10.78 5.27 -0.79
CA LYS A 94 -10.38 4.76 -2.10
C LYS A 94 -10.88 5.61 -3.26
N TYR A 95 -12.06 6.21 -3.11
CA TYR A 95 -12.77 6.86 -4.21
C TYR A 95 -12.52 8.37 -4.33
N GLN A 96 -11.53 8.87 -3.62
CA GLN A 96 -11.08 10.25 -3.81
C GLN A 96 -10.07 10.32 -4.96
N GLU A 97 -9.68 11.52 -5.33
CA GLU A 97 -8.71 11.72 -6.40
C GLU A 97 -7.35 11.08 -6.05
N ALA A 98 -6.66 10.57 -7.07
CA ALA A 98 -5.41 9.85 -6.87
C ALA A 98 -4.34 10.67 -6.17
N ASP A 99 -4.27 11.99 -6.43
CA ASP A 99 -3.31 12.85 -5.75
C ASP A 99 -3.58 12.95 -4.26
N LYS A 100 -4.83 12.87 -3.83
CA LYS A 100 -5.19 12.88 -2.41
C LYS A 100 -4.83 11.55 -1.76
N VAL A 101 -5.07 10.43 -2.46
CA VAL A 101 -4.62 9.12 -1.99
C VAL A 101 -3.11 9.15 -1.78
N TRP A 102 -2.37 9.67 -2.75
CA TRP A 102 -0.92 9.76 -2.67
C TRP A 102 -0.46 10.60 -1.48
N LYS A 103 -1.07 11.75 -1.25
CA LYS A 103 -0.70 12.62 -0.14
C LYS A 103 -0.90 11.92 1.21
N GLU A 104 -2.00 11.21 1.37
CA GLU A 104 -2.27 10.48 2.61
C GLU A 104 -1.29 9.32 2.80
N LEU A 105 -0.93 8.61 1.72
CA LEU A 105 0.07 7.55 1.79
C LEU A 105 1.44 8.12 2.15
N LEU A 106 1.79 9.26 1.58
CA LEU A 106 3.06 9.91 1.86
C LEU A 106 3.15 10.36 3.32
N GLU A 107 2.09 10.96 3.85
CA GLU A 107 2.03 11.35 5.25
C GLU A 107 2.19 10.15 6.18
N LEU A 108 1.53 9.05 5.86
CA LEU A 108 1.62 7.81 6.63
C LEU A 108 3.04 7.27 6.62
N TYR A 109 3.69 7.29 5.47
CA TYR A 109 5.08 6.85 5.35
C TYR A 109 6.01 7.71 6.20
N VAL A 110 5.87 9.03 6.10
CA VAL A 110 6.70 9.97 6.85
C VAL A 110 6.52 9.77 8.35
N GLU A 111 5.29 9.59 8.82
CA GLU A 111 5.03 9.31 10.24
C GLU A 111 5.70 8.01 10.68
N THR A 112 5.61 6.97 9.87
CA THR A 112 6.19 5.67 10.19
C THR A 112 7.71 5.75 10.28
N VAL A 113 8.35 6.37 9.28
CA VAL A 113 9.80 6.53 9.26
C VAL A 113 10.27 7.49 10.35
N GLY A 114 9.52 8.58 10.56
CA GLY A 114 9.85 9.57 11.58
C GLY A 114 9.86 9.00 12.99
N THR A 115 9.00 8.05 13.31
CA THR A 115 8.95 7.42 14.63
C THR A 115 10.11 6.43 14.85
N GLN A 116 10.82 6.04 13.79
CA GLN A 116 11.96 5.15 13.88
C GLN A 116 13.28 5.89 14.06
N LEU A 117 13.25 7.19 13.93
CA LEU A 117 14.41 8.03 14.11
C LEU A 117 14.50 8.52 15.56
#